data_1764615233bf1e652555ebc0ab7e729c
#
_entry.id   1764615233bf1e652555ebc0ab7e729c
#
_cell.length_a   1.000
_cell.length_b   1.000
_cell.length_c   1.000
_cell.angle_alpha   90.00
_cell.angle_beta   90.00
_cell.angle_gamma   90.00
#
_symmetry.space_group_name_H-M   'P 1'
#
loop_
_entity.id
_entity.type
_entity.pdbx_description
1 polymer ?
#
loop_
_entity_poly.entity_id
_entity_poly.type
_entity_poly.pdbx_seq_one_letter_code
_entity_poly.pdbx_strand_id
1 'polypeptide(L)'
;MNNIVLGIVQAVVITAVAPFFSGLGRVITAKMHNRRGPSIFQDYRDIAKLMARPESQSEDASFALRIMPPLFFAVSFMLAMGLPIFTQESPIPVFGDAITIMYSLALSRFFFALCGVDSSNAYAGVGGIRELLMSVLIEPAMLLALFAAALVCGSTDIATMGQMIASGSVDAPVAVILAGIAFCIACYMELGKLPFDQAEAEQELQEGPLAELSGPSLAIAKLAMSMKQVVVIAWFCAIFIPWGEPATLGVAAVIGALVFLVKCLIDFVIVGIISNSVSRSRFKNLGNQTWAVVGIALLAFVFVVVGV
;
A
#
# COMPACT_ATOMS: atom_id res chain seq x y z
N MET A 1 5.32 -21.19 -18.79
CA MET A 1 5.43 -19.72 -19.04
C MET A 1 6.44 -19.24 -18.05
N ASN A 2 7.43 -18.46 -18.46
CA ASN A 2 8.45 -18.03 -17.52
C ASN A 2 7.79 -17.22 -16.39
N ASN A 3 8.13 -17.50 -15.14
CA ASN A 3 7.58 -16.80 -13.97
C ASN A 3 7.70 -15.27 -14.07
N ILE A 4 8.78 -14.80 -14.72
CA ILE A 4 8.98 -13.37 -15.01
C ILE A 4 7.85 -12.80 -15.89
N VAL A 5 7.41 -13.54 -16.92
CA VAL A 5 6.31 -13.10 -17.80
C VAL A 5 5.01 -13.01 -17.01
N LEU A 6 4.74 -13.96 -16.12
CA LEU A 6 3.58 -13.90 -15.23
C LEU A 6 3.64 -12.66 -14.32
N GLY A 7 4.80 -12.39 -13.70
CA GLY A 7 5.00 -11.20 -12.86
C GLY A 7 4.75 -9.90 -13.63
N ILE A 8 5.26 -9.79 -14.86
CA ILE A 8 5.03 -8.60 -15.70
C ILE A 8 3.54 -8.46 -16.03
N VAL A 9 2.87 -9.53 -16.46
CA VAL A 9 1.44 -9.51 -16.77
C VAL A 9 0.62 -9.10 -15.53
N GLN A 10 0.95 -9.66 -14.37
CA GLN A 10 0.32 -9.32 -13.10
C GLN A 10 0.49 -7.82 -12.78
N ALA A 11 1.70 -7.28 -12.85
CA ALA A 11 1.98 -5.88 -12.59
C ALA A 11 1.25 -4.94 -13.58
N VAL A 12 1.18 -5.32 -14.87
CA VAL A 12 0.43 -4.55 -15.88
C VAL A 12 -1.07 -4.55 -15.57
N VAL A 13 -1.63 -5.70 -15.17
CA VAL A 13 -3.06 -5.78 -14.78
C VAL A 13 -3.32 -4.93 -13.55
N ILE A 14 -2.47 -4.99 -12.53
CA ILE A 14 -2.59 -4.16 -11.33
C ILE A 14 -2.50 -2.67 -11.68
N THR A 15 -1.53 -2.28 -12.52
CA THR A 15 -1.42 -0.90 -13.01
C THR A 15 -2.69 -0.44 -13.71
N ALA A 16 -3.29 -1.31 -14.53
CA ALA A 16 -4.53 -0.98 -15.23
C ALA A 16 -5.74 -0.87 -14.30
N VAL A 17 -5.79 -1.66 -13.23
CA VAL A 17 -6.96 -1.72 -12.32
C VAL A 17 -6.83 -0.76 -11.14
N ALA A 18 -5.64 -0.32 -10.77
CA ALA A 18 -5.41 0.55 -9.61
C ALA A 18 -6.22 1.86 -9.64
N PRO A 19 -6.31 2.61 -10.76
CA PRO A 19 -7.14 3.82 -10.80
C PRO A 19 -8.64 3.53 -10.65
N PHE A 20 -9.11 2.32 -10.99
CA PHE A 20 -10.50 1.91 -10.76
C PHE A 20 -10.81 1.85 -9.26
N PHE A 21 -9.93 1.25 -8.46
CA PHE A 21 -10.12 1.16 -7.01
C PHE A 21 -10.03 2.54 -6.34
N SER A 22 -9.11 3.40 -6.78
CA SER A 22 -9.05 4.78 -6.32
C SER A 22 -10.34 5.53 -6.63
N GLY A 23 -10.87 5.42 -7.86
CA GLY A 23 -12.15 6.00 -8.27
C GLY A 23 -13.34 5.44 -7.47
N LEU A 24 -13.32 4.14 -7.13
CA LEU A 24 -14.33 3.52 -6.28
C LEU A 24 -14.36 4.16 -4.89
N GLY A 25 -13.17 4.38 -4.28
CA GLY A 25 -13.06 5.07 -2.99
C GLY A 25 -13.72 6.45 -3.03
N ARG A 26 -13.48 7.24 -4.07
CA ARG A 26 -14.12 8.57 -4.26
C ARG A 26 -15.65 8.48 -4.38
N VAL A 27 -16.18 7.46 -5.07
CA VAL A 27 -17.62 7.25 -5.21
C VAL A 27 -18.25 6.86 -3.87
N ILE A 28 -17.59 5.99 -3.09
CA ILE A 28 -18.05 5.59 -1.75
C ILE A 28 -18.12 6.82 -0.85
N THR A 29 -17.04 7.62 -0.81
CA THR A 29 -16.99 8.87 -0.05
C THR A 29 -18.16 9.79 -0.42
N ALA A 30 -18.38 10.03 -1.70
CA ALA A 30 -19.46 10.90 -2.14
C ALA A 30 -20.84 10.38 -1.73
N LYS A 31 -21.08 9.07 -1.86
CA LYS A 31 -22.34 8.44 -1.44
C LYS A 31 -22.57 8.51 0.07
N MET A 32 -21.55 8.29 0.87
CA MET A 32 -21.65 8.42 2.34
C MET A 32 -21.98 9.84 2.78
N HIS A 33 -21.49 10.84 2.03
CA HIS A 33 -21.83 12.26 2.24
C HIS A 33 -23.13 12.71 1.56
N ASN A 34 -23.91 11.77 1.05
CA ASN A 34 -25.17 12.03 0.32
C ASN A 34 -25.01 13.02 -0.84
N ARG A 35 -23.87 12.91 -1.57
CA ARG A 35 -23.53 13.77 -2.73
C ARG A 35 -23.46 12.93 -4.00
N ARG A 36 -23.68 13.57 -5.17
CA ARG A 36 -23.32 12.98 -6.46
C ARG A 36 -21.81 12.97 -6.60
N GLY A 37 -21.20 11.79 -6.55
CA GLY A 37 -19.76 11.61 -6.79
C GLY A 37 -19.39 11.68 -8.27
N PRO A 38 -18.06 11.74 -8.55
CA PRO A 38 -17.55 11.57 -9.90
C PRO A 38 -17.83 10.16 -10.43
N SER A 39 -17.61 9.93 -11.73
CA SER A 39 -17.67 8.58 -12.28
C SER A 39 -16.51 7.74 -11.72
N ILE A 40 -16.68 6.43 -11.59
CA ILE A 40 -15.63 5.49 -11.14
C ILE A 40 -14.37 5.59 -12.02
N PHE A 41 -14.54 5.90 -13.30
CA PHE A 41 -13.46 6.06 -14.28
C PHE A 41 -12.85 7.47 -14.32
N GLN A 42 -13.13 8.32 -13.32
CA GLN A 42 -12.63 9.69 -13.32
C GLN A 42 -11.10 9.73 -13.23
N ASP A 43 -10.49 8.87 -12.41
CA ASP A 43 -9.04 8.84 -12.23
C ASP A 43 -8.29 8.50 -13.53
N TYR A 44 -8.86 7.65 -14.40
CA TYR A 44 -8.28 7.39 -15.73
C TYR A 44 -8.31 8.64 -16.61
N ARG A 45 -9.42 9.39 -16.56
CA ARG A 45 -9.55 10.63 -17.33
C ARG A 45 -8.59 11.70 -16.83
N ASP A 46 -8.42 11.79 -15.51
CA ASP A 46 -7.51 12.74 -14.87
C ASP A 46 -6.05 12.40 -15.23
N ILE A 47 -5.65 11.13 -15.16
CA ILE A 47 -4.33 10.66 -15.59
C ILE A 47 -4.11 10.96 -17.07
N ALA A 48 -5.05 10.59 -17.94
CA ALA A 48 -4.94 10.83 -19.38
C ALA A 48 -4.84 12.32 -19.72
N LYS A 49 -5.61 13.18 -19.04
CA LYS A 49 -5.56 14.62 -19.17
C LYS A 49 -4.21 15.20 -18.74
N LEU A 50 -3.67 14.73 -17.61
CA LEU A 50 -2.36 15.16 -17.11
C LEU A 50 -1.23 14.74 -18.04
N MET A 51 -1.26 13.53 -18.58
CA MET A 51 -0.27 13.04 -19.55
C MET A 51 -0.24 13.87 -20.84
N ALA A 52 -1.35 14.50 -21.22
CA ALA A 52 -1.44 15.37 -22.41
C ALA A 52 -1.05 16.84 -22.14
N ARG A 53 -0.77 17.20 -20.88
CA ARG A 53 -0.40 18.58 -20.51
C ARG A 53 1.11 18.75 -20.49
N PRO A 54 1.62 19.96 -20.84
CA PRO A 54 3.03 20.26 -20.64
C PRO A 54 3.39 20.23 -19.16
N GLU A 55 4.62 19.82 -18.88
CA GLU A 55 5.17 19.86 -17.54
C GLU A 55 5.68 21.26 -17.21
N SER A 56 5.32 21.74 -16.03
CA SER A 56 5.85 22.98 -15.45
C SER A 56 6.45 22.62 -14.10
N GLN A 57 7.70 23.00 -13.88
CA GLN A 57 8.44 22.78 -12.64
C GLN A 57 8.93 24.10 -12.11
N SER A 58 9.10 24.20 -10.78
CA SER A 58 9.76 25.34 -10.16
C SER A 58 11.21 25.44 -10.67
N GLU A 59 11.70 26.66 -10.91
CA GLU A 59 13.09 26.90 -11.31
C GLU A 59 14.09 26.47 -10.24
N ASP A 60 13.68 26.52 -8.97
CA ASP A 60 14.49 26.14 -7.80
C ASP A 60 14.45 24.63 -7.50
N ALA A 61 13.61 23.89 -8.20
CA ALA A 61 13.49 22.44 -7.99
C ALA A 61 14.68 21.70 -8.59
N SER A 62 15.24 20.76 -7.84
CA SER A 62 16.38 20.02 -8.29
C SER A 62 16.04 18.58 -8.71
N PHE A 63 16.90 17.69 -8.42
CA PHE A 63 16.91 16.29 -8.86
C PHE A 63 15.78 15.45 -8.24
N ALA A 64 15.45 15.63 -6.96
CA ALA A 64 14.52 14.76 -6.25
C ALA A 64 13.10 14.88 -6.80
N LEU A 65 12.67 16.10 -7.15
CA LEU A 65 11.36 16.34 -7.74
C LEU A 65 11.17 15.61 -9.07
N ARG A 66 12.24 15.48 -9.87
CA ARG A 66 12.19 14.81 -11.20
C ARG A 66 12.22 13.29 -11.09
N ILE A 67 12.99 12.75 -10.13
CA ILE A 67 13.18 11.29 -9.98
C ILE A 67 12.08 10.63 -9.20
N MET A 68 11.43 11.35 -8.27
CA MET A 68 10.42 10.74 -7.41
C MET A 68 9.28 10.04 -8.19
N PRO A 69 8.61 10.67 -9.18
CA PRO A 69 7.48 10.02 -9.84
C PRO A 69 7.84 8.70 -10.55
N PRO A 70 8.87 8.63 -11.41
CA PRO A 70 9.24 7.39 -12.07
C PRO A 70 9.79 6.34 -11.08
N LEU A 71 10.51 6.75 -10.04
CA LEU A 71 11.01 5.83 -9.02
C LEU A 71 9.86 5.23 -8.21
N PHE A 72 8.91 6.05 -7.78
CA PHE A 72 7.75 5.60 -7.04
C PHE A 72 6.90 4.61 -7.85
N PHE A 73 6.72 4.89 -9.15
CA PHE A 73 6.06 3.97 -10.06
C PHE A 73 6.85 2.67 -10.24
N ALA A 74 8.17 2.75 -10.46
CA ALA A 74 9.02 1.58 -10.64
C ALA A 74 9.02 0.65 -9.42
N VAL A 75 9.09 1.20 -8.20
CA VAL A 75 9.01 0.44 -6.96
C VAL A 75 7.64 -0.24 -6.83
N SER A 76 6.55 0.50 -7.03
CA SER A 76 5.20 -0.06 -6.96
C SER A 76 4.98 -1.17 -7.99
N PHE A 77 5.52 -1.00 -9.19
CA PHE A 77 5.45 -1.99 -10.27
C PHE A 77 6.28 -3.25 -9.93
N MET A 78 7.49 -3.07 -9.40
CA MET A 78 8.36 -4.16 -8.95
C MET A 78 7.69 -5.00 -7.85
N LEU A 79 7.08 -4.35 -6.86
CA LEU A 79 6.35 -5.03 -5.80
C LEU A 79 5.13 -5.79 -6.33
N ALA A 80 4.41 -5.19 -7.27
CA ALA A 80 3.29 -5.86 -7.94
C ALA A 80 3.74 -7.10 -8.74
N MET A 81 4.97 -7.14 -9.25
CA MET A 81 5.55 -8.32 -9.92
C MET A 81 5.90 -9.45 -8.95
N GLY A 82 6.30 -9.10 -7.71
CA GLY A 82 6.83 -10.07 -6.74
C GLY A 82 5.78 -10.74 -5.88
N LEU A 83 4.69 -10.06 -5.56
CA LEU A 83 3.65 -10.58 -4.68
C LEU A 83 2.92 -11.79 -5.27
N PRO A 84 2.60 -12.83 -4.46
CA PRO A 84 1.74 -13.94 -4.88
C PRO A 84 0.28 -13.46 -4.92
N ILE A 85 -0.20 -13.05 -6.10
CA ILE A 85 -1.53 -12.44 -6.28
C ILE A 85 -2.41 -13.32 -7.17
N PHE A 86 -1.87 -13.81 -8.30
CA PHE A 86 -2.61 -14.64 -9.24
C PHE A 86 -2.37 -16.13 -9.00
N THR A 87 -1.32 -16.46 -8.28
CA THR A 87 -0.91 -17.82 -7.93
C THR A 87 -0.42 -17.87 -6.49
N GLN A 88 -0.43 -19.06 -5.89
CA GLN A 88 0.09 -19.28 -4.54
C GLN A 88 1.60 -19.07 -4.43
N GLU A 89 2.33 -19.14 -5.54
CA GLU A 89 3.77 -18.91 -5.58
C GLU A 89 4.08 -17.49 -6.05
N SER A 90 5.09 -16.87 -5.44
CA SER A 90 5.62 -15.60 -5.90
C SER A 90 6.24 -15.74 -7.29
N PRO A 91 5.80 -14.96 -8.30
CA PRO A 91 6.41 -15.01 -9.64
C PRO A 91 7.91 -14.71 -9.62
N ILE A 92 8.34 -13.80 -8.75
CA ILE A 92 9.74 -13.45 -8.52
C ILE A 92 9.99 -13.48 -7.01
N PRO A 93 10.54 -14.57 -6.46
CA PRO A 93 10.68 -14.76 -5.01
C PRO A 93 11.46 -13.66 -4.29
N VAL A 94 12.48 -13.07 -4.95
CA VAL A 94 13.28 -11.98 -4.37
C VAL A 94 12.41 -10.76 -4.03
N PHE A 95 11.39 -10.47 -4.83
CA PHE A 95 10.45 -9.36 -4.61
C PHE A 95 9.22 -9.80 -3.80
N GLY A 96 9.05 -11.08 -3.55
CA GLY A 96 8.00 -11.66 -2.71
C GLY A 96 8.40 -11.85 -1.25
N ASP A 97 9.61 -11.42 -0.86
CA ASP A 97 10.06 -11.49 0.53
C ASP A 97 9.56 -10.29 1.34
N ALA A 98 9.05 -10.55 2.54
CA ALA A 98 8.44 -9.54 3.42
C ALA A 98 9.40 -8.37 3.73
N ILE A 99 10.69 -8.67 3.92
CA ILE A 99 11.73 -7.67 4.21
C ILE A 99 11.96 -6.79 2.98
N THR A 100 12.07 -7.41 1.80
CA THR A 100 12.29 -6.68 0.53
C THR A 100 11.13 -5.72 0.25
N ILE A 101 9.88 -6.13 0.49
CA ILE A 101 8.71 -5.28 0.30
C ILE A 101 8.74 -4.09 1.26
N MET A 102 9.03 -4.36 2.54
CA MET A 102 9.08 -3.32 3.56
C MET A 102 10.08 -2.22 3.21
N TYR A 103 11.33 -2.58 2.91
CA TYR A 103 12.35 -1.60 2.56
C TYR A 103 12.13 -0.92 1.22
N SER A 104 11.47 -1.58 0.27
CA SER A 104 11.10 -0.97 -1.00
C SER A 104 10.00 0.09 -0.82
N LEU A 105 9.02 -0.15 0.06
CA LEU A 105 8.03 0.84 0.43
C LEU A 105 8.66 2.02 1.19
N ALA A 106 9.58 1.76 2.12
CA ALA A 106 10.35 2.79 2.82
C ALA A 106 11.15 3.66 1.85
N LEU A 107 11.80 3.06 0.85
CA LEU A 107 12.52 3.77 -0.19
C LEU A 107 11.60 4.72 -0.98
N SER A 108 10.42 4.24 -1.39
CA SER A 108 9.46 5.06 -2.13
C SER A 108 8.97 6.27 -1.31
N ARG A 109 8.72 6.08 -0.01
CA ARG A 109 8.34 7.16 0.91
C ARG A 109 9.47 8.16 1.13
N PHE A 110 10.70 7.67 1.25
CA PHE A 110 11.86 8.55 1.40
C PHE A 110 11.96 9.52 0.21
N PHE A 111 11.85 9.01 -1.02
CA PHE A 111 11.89 9.87 -2.22
C PHE A 111 10.67 10.78 -2.33
N PHE A 112 9.49 10.33 -1.91
CA PHE A 112 8.30 11.17 -1.85
C PHE A 112 8.49 12.37 -0.90
N ALA A 113 9.04 12.11 0.28
CA ALA A 113 9.34 13.15 1.25
C ALA A 113 10.45 14.08 0.78
N LEU A 114 11.51 13.52 0.18
CA LEU A 114 12.62 14.29 -0.37
C LEU A 114 12.13 15.23 -1.50
N CYS A 115 11.20 14.78 -2.33
CA CYS A 115 10.54 15.60 -3.34
C CYS A 115 9.86 16.83 -2.72
N GLY A 116 9.15 16.65 -1.60
CA GLY A 116 8.51 17.76 -0.89
C GLY A 116 9.52 18.78 -0.35
N VAL A 117 10.64 18.32 0.19
CA VAL A 117 11.69 19.21 0.72
C VAL A 117 12.43 19.94 -0.41
N ASP A 118 12.65 19.26 -1.54
CA ASP A 118 13.36 19.78 -2.71
C ASP A 118 12.55 20.84 -3.51
N SER A 119 11.24 20.88 -3.31
CA SER A 119 10.34 21.73 -4.09
C SER A 119 10.42 23.24 -3.77
N SER A 120 11.17 23.64 -2.75
CA SER A 120 11.27 25.02 -2.26
C SER A 120 9.94 25.63 -1.77
N ASN A 121 8.88 24.80 -1.62
CA ASN A 121 7.59 25.21 -1.07
C ASN A 121 7.45 24.75 0.38
N ALA A 122 7.12 25.68 1.27
CA ALA A 122 6.96 25.40 2.70
C ALA A 122 5.88 24.34 2.99
N TYR A 123 4.76 24.35 2.27
CA TYR A 123 3.68 23.36 2.45
C TYR A 123 4.10 21.96 2.00
N ALA A 124 4.74 21.86 0.85
CA ALA A 124 5.27 20.60 0.34
C ALA A 124 6.37 20.03 1.25
N GLY A 125 7.26 20.91 1.75
CA GLY A 125 8.31 20.54 2.70
C GLY A 125 7.75 20.00 4.02
N VAL A 126 6.74 20.66 4.60
CA VAL A 126 6.06 20.17 5.81
C VAL A 126 5.34 18.85 5.55
N GLY A 127 4.68 18.70 4.39
CA GLY A 127 4.06 17.44 3.98
C GLY A 127 5.07 16.30 3.89
N GLY A 128 6.22 16.53 3.24
CA GLY A 128 7.32 15.56 3.16
C GLY A 128 7.87 15.14 4.52
N ILE A 129 8.09 16.10 5.43
CA ILE A 129 8.55 15.80 6.80
C ILE A 129 7.50 14.99 7.56
N ARG A 130 6.21 15.28 7.42
CA ARG A 130 5.13 14.51 8.06
C ARG A 130 5.11 13.07 7.53
N GLU A 131 5.35 12.85 6.23
CA GLU A 131 5.42 11.50 5.65
C GLU A 131 6.60 10.70 6.23
N LEU A 132 7.78 11.30 6.35
CA LEU A 132 8.93 10.65 7.00
C LEU A 132 8.65 10.28 8.45
N LEU A 133 8.04 11.17 9.22
CA LEU A 133 7.68 10.89 10.60
C LEU A 133 6.64 9.77 10.71
N MET A 134 5.68 9.72 9.79
CA MET A 134 4.74 8.60 9.69
C MET A 134 5.45 7.28 9.40
N SER A 135 6.40 7.27 8.47
CA SER A 135 7.21 6.10 8.12
C SER A 135 7.93 5.55 9.35
N VAL A 136 8.67 6.40 10.05
CA VAL A 136 9.41 6.03 11.27
C VAL A 136 8.52 5.44 12.37
N LEU A 137 7.26 5.86 12.43
CA LEU A 137 6.30 5.36 13.42
C LEU A 137 5.63 4.05 13.00
N ILE A 138 5.31 3.88 11.71
CA ILE A 138 4.57 2.72 11.19
C ILE A 138 5.49 1.52 10.94
N GLU A 139 6.68 1.75 10.39
CA GLU A 139 7.62 0.70 9.99
C GLU A 139 7.95 -0.28 11.12
N PRO A 140 8.28 0.14 12.35
CA PRO A 140 8.52 -0.79 13.44
C PRO A 140 7.31 -1.65 13.79
N ALA A 141 6.10 -1.08 13.74
CA ALA A 141 4.87 -1.83 14.01
C ALA A 141 4.61 -2.90 12.94
N MET A 142 4.82 -2.55 11.66
CA MET A 142 4.70 -3.50 10.55
C MET A 142 5.73 -4.62 10.64
N LEU A 143 7.01 -4.27 10.89
CA LEU A 143 8.08 -5.25 11.02
C LEU A 143 7.85 -6.22 12.16
N LEU A 144 7.45 -5.72 13.34
CA LEU A 144 7.14 -6.58 14.48
C LEU A 144 6.00 -7.55 14.17
N ALA A 145 4.92 -7.08 13.57
CA ALA A 145 3.80 -7.94 13.20
C ALA A 145 4.20 -9.01 12.18
N LEU A 146 4.98 -8.62 11.14
CA LEU A 146 5.48 -9.54 10.13
C LEU A 146 6.45 -10.57 10.72
N PHE A 147 7.37 -10.15 11.58
CA PHE A 147 8.32 -11.08 12.21
C PHE A 147 7.63 -12.05 13.17
N ALA A 148 6.58 -11.62 13.89
CA ALA A 148 5.79 -12.54 14.69
C ALA A 148 5.16 -13.64 13.81
N ALA A 149 4.55 -13.28 12.68
CA ALA A 149 3.99 -14.24 11.74
C ALA A 149 5.08 -15.10 11.07
N ALA A 150 6.21 -14.50 10.68
CA ALA A 150 7.34 -15.19 10.06
C ALA A 150 8.00 -16.22 11.00
N LEU A 151 8.10 -15.92 12.30
CA LEU A 151 8.63 -16.86 13.30
C LEU A 151 7.74 -18.10 13.43
N VAL A 152 6.42 -17.93 13.41
CA VAL A 152 5.49 -19.07 13.45
C VAL A 152 5.55 -19.89 12.15
N CYS A 153 5.68 -19.21 11.01
CA CYS A 153 5.77 -19.87 9.71
C CYS A 153 7.21 -20.36 9.35
N GLY A 154 8.22 -19.95 10.11
CA GLY A 154 9.63 -20.32 9.84
C GLY A 154 10.20 -19.74 8.53
N SER A 155 9.54 -18.77 7.90
CA SER A 155 9.95 -18.16 6.64
C SER A 155 9.51 -16.70 6.55
N THR A 156 10.29 -15.87 5.85
CA THR A 156 9.93 -14.48 5.49
C THR A 156 9.32 -14.38 4.10
N ASP A 157 9.29 -15.46 3.33
CA ASP A 157 8.65 -15.51 2.01
C ASP A 157 7.13 -15.48 2.16
N ILE A 158 6.49 -14.51 1.52
CA ILE A 158 5.04 -14.25 1.65
C ILE A 158 4.22 -15.43 1.14
N ALA A 159 4.66 -16.07 0.05
CA ALA A 159 3.97 -17.22 -0.52
C ALA A 159 3.95 -18.37 0.47
N THR A 160 5.09 -18.68 1.09
CA THR A 160 5.22 -19.72 2.10
C THR A 160 4.39 -19.39 3.35
N MET A 161 4.45 -18.16 3.85
CA MET A 161 3.65 -17.71 5.00
C MET A 161 2.15 -17.89 4.72
N GLY A 162 1.67 -17.42 3.58
CA GLY A 162 0.27 -17.56 3.18
C GLY A 162 -0.18 -19.03 3.07
N GLN A 163 0.63 -19.89 2.47
CA GLN A 163 0.32 -21.34 2.36
C GLN A 163 0.24 -22.02 3.71
N MET A 164 1.14 -21.71 4.65
CA MET A 164 1.12 -22.29 6.00
C MET A 164 -0.10 -21.84 6.79
N ILE A 165 -0.47 -20.55 6.67
CA ILE A 165 -1.68 -20.02 7.31
C ILE A 165 -2.93 -20.65 6.66
N ALA A 166 -2.97 -20.79 5.33
CA ALA A 166 -4.10 -21.40 4.63
C ALA A 166 -4.33 -22.86 5.00
N SER A 167 -3.25 -23.61 5.18
CA SER A 167 -3.32 -25.02 5.56
C SER A 167 -3.66 -25.26 7.05
N GLY A 168 -3.59 -24.21 7.87
CA GLY A 168 -3.76 -24.30 9.31
C GLY A 168 -2.64 -25.06 10.02
N SER A 169 -1.50 -25.27 9.37
CA SER A 169 -0.33 -25.96 9.93
C SER A 169 0.57 -25.07 10.78
N VAL A 170 -0.01 -24.11 11.50
CA VAL A 170 0.70 -23.15 12.35
C VAL A 170 0.64 -23.59 13.81
N ASP A 171 1.81 -23.59 14.47
CA ASP A 171 1.93 -24.05 15.87
C ASP A 171 1.33 -23.07 16.89
N ALA A 172 1.25 -21.78 16.54
CA ALA A 172 0.73 -20.72 17.42
C ALA A 172 -0.36 -19.88 16.71
N PRO A 173 -1.60 -20.37 16.61
CA PRO A 173 -2.67 -19.68 15.87
C PRO A 173 -3.09 -18.35 16.49
N VAL A 174 -3.04 -18.20 17.81
CA VAL A 174 -3.39 -16.95 18.49
C VAL A 174 -2.37 -15.87 18.17
N ALA A 175 -1.09 -16.23 18.12
CA ALA A 175 -0.02 -15.31 17.73
C ALA A 175 -0.21 -14.79 16.29
N VAL A 176 -0.59 -15.67 15.35
CA VAL A 176 -0.85 -15.29 13.95
C VAL A 176 -2.07 -14.36 13.84
N ILE A 177 -3.14 -14.59 14.60
CA ILE A 177 -4.31 -13.71 14.62
C ILE A 177 -3.94 -12.32 15.14
N LEU A 178 -3.19 -12.23 16.25
CA LEU A 178 -2.75 -10.96 16.80
C LEU A 178 -1.80 -10.22 15.86
N ALA A 179 -0.86 -10.94 15.23
CA ALA A 179 0.01 -10.39 14.20
C ALA A 179 -0.80 -9.86 13.00
N GLY A 180 -1.82 -10.61 12.56
CA GLY A 180 -2.73 -10.19 11.50
C GLY A 180 -3.50 -8.93 11.82
N ILE A 181 -4.01 -8.78 13.06
CA ILE A 181 -4.68 -7.57 13.52
C ILE A 181 -3.73 -6.38 13.54
N ALA A 182 -2.53 -6.55 14.10
CA ALA A 182 -1.51 -5.49 14.14
C ALA A 182 -1.10 -5.06 12.72
N PHE A 183 -0.86 -6.04 11.84
CA PHE A 183 -0.47 -5.79 10.46
C PHE A 183 -1.60 -5.13 9.65
N CYS A 184 -2.86 -5.55 9.84
CA CYS A 184 -4.03 -4.93 9.21
C CYS A 184 -4.11 -3.42 9.55
N ILE A 185 -3.97 -3.07 10.83
CA ILE A 185 -4.00 -1.67 11.26
C ILE A 185 -2.80 -0.90 10.69
N ALA A 186 -1.60 -1.50 10.71
CA ALA A 186 -0.41 -0.89 10.14
C ALA A 186 -0.52 -0.71 8.61
N CYS A 187 -1.07 -1.67 7.87
CA CYS A 187 -1.40 -1.53 6.45
C CYS A 187 -2.41 -0.41 6.20
N TYR A 188 -3.44 -0.28 7.05
CA TYR A 188 -4.38 0.83 6.93
C TYR A 188 -3.70 2.20 7.12
N MET A 189 -2.77 2.31 8.07
CA MET A 189 -1.94 3.52 8.23
C MET A 189 -1.07 3.78 6.99
N GLU A 190 -0.51 2.71 6.39
CA GLU A 190 0.32 2.76 5.18
C GLU A 190 -0.44 3.25 3.95
N LEU A 191 -1.76 3.00 3.88
CA LEU A 191 -2.62 3.50 2.80
C LEU A 191 -2.75 5.03 2.79
N GLY A 192 -2.39 5.73 3.87
CA GLY A 192 -2.48 7.18 3.96
C GLY A 192 -3.91 7.71 3.85
N LYS A 193 -4.92 6.93 4.28
CA LYS A 193 -6.32 7.36 4.32
C LYS A 193 -6.69 7.93 5.68
N LEU A 194 -7.76 8.72 5.75
CA LEU A 194 -8.26 9.25 7.02
C LEU A 194 -8.44 8.12 8.05
N PRO A 195 -7.95 8.26 9.29
CA PRO A 195 -7.44 9.46 9.96
C PRO A 195 -5.93 9.75 9.76
N PHE A 196 -5.21 8.96 8.97
CA PHE A 196 -3.74 8.99 8.84
C PHE A 196 -3.23 9.75 7.60
N ASP A 197 -4.08 10.45 6.89
CA ASP A 197 -3.78 11.35 5.78
C ASP A 197 -3.05 12.61 6.26
N GLN A 198 -1.77 12.48 6.61
CA GLN A 198 -0.99 13.56 7.21
C GLN A 198 -0.11 14.32 6.21
N ALA A 199 0.39 13.62 5.20
CA ALA A 199 1.28 14.20 4.21
C ALA A 199 0.53 15.04 3.17
N GLU A 200 -0.62 14.53 2.73
CA GLU A 200 -1.45 15.20 1.71
C GLU A 200 -2.35 16.28 2.30
N ALA A 201 -2.87 16.06 3.50
CA ALA A 201 -3.68 16.95 4.33
C ALA A 201 -4.31 18.14 3.55
N GLU A 202 -5.24 17.86 2.62
CA GLU A 202 -5.77 18.81 1.63
C GLU A 202 -6.14 20.20 2.21
N GLN A 203 -6.68 20.21 3.43
CA GLN A 203 -7.11 21.45 4.09
C GLN A 203 -5.97 22.22 4.78
N GLU A 204 -4.85 21.55 5.08
CA GLU A 204 -3.73 22.15 5.80
C GLU A 204 -2.53 22.41 4.88
N LEU A 205 -2.23 21.48 3.97
CA LEU A 205 -1.02 21.44 3.16
C LEU A 205 -1.27 21.41 1.65
N GLN A 206 -2.53 21.50 1.20
CA GLN A 206 -2.90 21.53 -0.22
C GLN A 206 -2.26 20.40 -1.06
N GLU A 207 -2.45 19.15 -0.67
CA GLU A 207 -1.87 17.93 -1.27
C GLU A 207 -0.35 17.77 -1.03
N GLY A 208 0.30 18.62 -0.22
CA GLY A 208 1.69 18.47 0.18
C GLY A 208 2.67 18.36 -1.00
N PRO A 209 3.54 17.32 -1.05
CA PRO A 209 4.53 17.16 -2.12
C PRO A 209 3.93 17.04 -3.52
N LEU A 210 2.69 16.54 -3.67
CA LEU A 210 2.02 16.40 -4.97
C LEU A 210 1.63 17.73 -5.60
N ALA A 211 1.45 18.78 -4.80
CA ALA A 211 1.07 20.09 -5.30
C ALA A 211 2.13 20.72 -6.22
N GLU A 212 3.40 20.32 -6.06
CA GLU A 212 4.52 20.82 -6.84
C GLU A 212 4.77 20.05 -8.14
N LEU A 213 4.06 18.95 -8.31
CA LEU A 213 4.14 18.16 -9.55
C LEU A 213 3.07 18.63 -10.54
N SER A 214 3.42 18.63 -11.82
CA SER A 214 2.51 18.99 -12.90
C SER A 214 2.60 18.02 -14.07
N GLY A 215 1.65 18.08 -14.99
CA GLY A 215 1.67 17.33 -16.23
C GLY A 215 1.94 15.83 -16.05
N PRO A 216 2.85 15.24 -16.87
CA PRO A 216 3.15 13.81 -16.83
C PRO A 216 3.72 13.32 -15.50
N SER A 217 4.54 14.12 -14.81
CA SER A 217 5.11 13.75 -13.51
C SER A 217 4.01 13.58 -12.45
N LEU A 218 3.03 14.46 -12.40
CA LEU A 218 1.87 14.31 -11.51
C LEU A 218 1.01 13.09 -11.89
N ALA A 219 0.83 12.83 -13.20
CA ALA A 219 0.08 11.66 -13.67
C ALA A 219 0.72 10.35 -13.20
N ILE A 220 2.04 10.23 -13.37
CA ILE A 220 2.81 9.05 -12.94
C ILE A 220 2.77 8.90 -11.42
N ALA A 221 2.92 9.99 -10.66
CA ALA A 221 2.84 9.95 -9.20
C ALA A 221 1.45 9.50 -8.72
N LYS A 222 0.35 10.04 -9.26
CA LYS A 222 -1.02 9.61 -8.92
C LYS A 222 -1.29 8.15 -9.29
N LEU A 223 -0.77 7.68 -10.42
CA LEU A 223 -0.84 6.28 -10.81
C LEU A 223 -0.06 5.39 -9.83
N ALA A 224 1.17 5.78 -9.48
CA ALA A 224 2.01 5.05 -8.53
C ALA A 224 1.36 4.97 -7.13
N MET A 225 0.73 6.05 -6.66
CA MET A 225 0.00 6.04 -5.39
C MET A 225 -1.19 5.09 -5.40
N SER A 226 -1.99 5.08 -6.47
CA SER A 226 -3.08 4.11 -6.60
C SER A 226 -2.56 2.67 -6.66
N MET A 227 -1.44 2.42 -7.34
CA MET A 227 -0.78 1.12 -7.36
C MET A 227 -0.26 0.72 -5.98
N LYS A 228 0.40 1.62 -5.25
CA LYS A 228 0.87 1.39 -3.87
C LYS A 228 -0.28 0.93 -2.98
N GLN A 229 -1.45 1.58 -3.06
CA GLN A 229 -2.61 1.19 -2.27
C GLN A 229 -3.06 -0.25 -2.56
N VAL A 230 -3.12 -0.64 -3.84
CA VAL A 230 -3.47 -2.02 -4.22
C VAL A 230 -2.40 -3.01 -3.77
N VAL A 231 -1.12 -2.66 -3.88
CA VAL A 231 0.01 -3.50 -3.45
C VAL A 231 -0.02 -3.75 -1.94
N VAL A 232 -0.29 -2.73 -1.13
CA VAL A 232 -0.38 -2.87 0.34
C VAL A 232 -1.56 -3.77 0.74
N ILE A 233 -2.72 -3.62 0.09
CA ILE A 233 -3.87 -4.52 0.30
C ILE A 233 -3.54 -5.94 -0.16
N ALA A 234 -2.90 -6.09 -1.33
CA ALA A 234 -2.46 -7.37 -1.85
C ALA A 234 -1.51 -8.07 -0.88
N TRP A 235 -0.59 -7.33 -0.28
CA TRP A 235 0.36 -7.85 0.70
C TRP A 235 -0.34 -8.41 1.93
N PHE A 236 -1.30 -7.67 2.49
CA PHE A 236 -2.12 -8.16 3.59
C PHE A 236 -2.92 -9.42 3.22
N CYS A 237 -3.59 -9.40 2.05
CA CYS A 237 -4.38 -10.52 1.57
C CYS A 237 -3.53 -11.77 1.33
N ALA A 238 -2.34 -11.63 0.75
CA ALA A 238 -1.45 -12.74 0.43
C ALA A 238 -0.98 -13.50 1.68
N ILE A 239 -0.80 -12.82 2.81
CA ILE A 239 -0.38 -13.47 4.06
C ILE A 239 -1.57 -13.99 4.86
N PHE A 240 -2.56 -13.12 5.16
CA PHE A 240 -3.60 -13.40 6.15
C PHE A 240 -4.94 -13.86 5.55
N ILE A 241 -5.15 -13.65 4.24
CA ILE A 241 -6.36 -14.09 3.53
C ILE A 241 -5.97 -14.84 2.23
N PRO A 242 -5.12 -15.87 2.29
CA PRO A 242 -4.57 -16.51 1.09
C PRO A 242 -5.53 -17.45 0.35
N TRP A 243 -6.75 -17.62 0.86
CA TRP A 243 -7.72 -18.55 0.26
C TRP A 243 -8.19 -18.12 -1.12
N GLY A 244 -8.34 -19.10 -2.03
CA GLY A 244 -8.86 -18.91 -3.39
C GLY A 244 -7.79 -18.67 -4.45
N GLU A 245 -6.52 -18.71 -4.08
CA GLU A 245 -5.40 -18.64 -5.02
C GLU A 245 -5.02 -20.04 -5.51
N PRO A 246 -4.93 -20.28 -6.84
CA PRO A 246 -4.62 -21.58 -7.40
C PRO A 246 -3.11 -21.89 -7.33
N ALA A 247 -2.79 -23.17 -7.12
CA ALA A 247 -1.41 -23.65 -7.13
C ALA A 247 -0.81 -23.77 -8.54
N THR A 248 -1.66 -23.82 -9.60
CA THR A 248 -1.22 -24.08 -10.97
C THR A 248 -1.40 -22.88 -11.89
N LEU A 249 -0.45 -22.73 -12.82
CA LEU A 249 -0.52 -21.75 -13.90
C LEU A 249 -1.55 -22.17 -14.96
N GLY A 250 -2.15 -21.20 -15.65
CA GLY A 250 -3.08 -21.44 -16.74
C GLY A 250 -4.44 -20.77 -16.51
N VAL A 251 -5.53 -21.46 -16.87
CA VAL A 251 -6.91 -20.96 -16.65
C VAL A 251 -7.17 -20.69 -15.17
N ALA A 252 -6.57 -21.46 -14.27
CA ALA A 252 -6.66 -21.29 -12.84
C ALA A 252 -6.10 -19.94 -12.37
N ALA A 253 -5.04 -19.42 -12.97
CA ALA A 253 -4.50 -18.08 -12.63
C ALA A 253 -5.50 -16.95 -12.94
N VAL A 254 -6.36 -17.11 -13.95
CA VAL A 254 -7.44 -16.17 -14.23
C VAL A 254 -8.47 -16.16 -13.11
N ILE A 255 -8.79 -17.34 -12.56
CA ILE A 255 -9.68 -17.47 -11.40
C ILE A 255 -9.04 -16.80 -10.18
N GLY A 256 -7.73 -17.02 -9.95
CA GLY A 256 -6.97 -16.34 -8.89
C GLY A 256 -7.03 -14.81 -9.03
N ALA A 257 -6.83 -14.29 -10.24
CA ALA A 257 -6.96 -12.86 -10.52
C ALA A 257 -8.37 -12.32 -10.20
N LEU A 258 -9.43 -13.05 -10.57
CA LEU A 258 -10.81 -12.66 -10.26
C LEU A 258 -11.08 -12.67 -8.75
N VAL A 259 -10.62 -13.70 -8.05
CA VAL A 259 -10.75 -13.78 -6.58
C VAL A 259 -10.01 -12.62 -5.92
N PHE A 260 -8.79 -12.31 -6.37
CA PHE A 260 -8.04 -11.16 -5.88
C PHE A 260 -8.78 -9.84 -6.11
N LEU A 261 -9.36 -9.62 -7.29
CA LEU A 261 -10.13 -8.40 -7.57
C LEU A 261 -11.34 -8.27 -6.63
N VAL A 262 -12.00 -9.38 -6.29
CA VAL A 262 -13.10 -9.38 -5.32
C VAL A 262 -12.60 -9.06 -3.92
N LYS A 263 -11.47 -9.64 -3.46
CA LYS A 263 -10.85 -9.30 -2.17
C LYS A 263 -10.52 -7.80 -2.11
N CYS A 264 -9.82 -7.27 -3.12
CA CYS A 264 -9.52 -5.84 -3.22
C CYS A 264 -10.77 -4.97 -3.19
N LEU A 265 -11.84 -5.37 -3.88
CA LEU A 265 -13.10 -4.62 -3.88
C LEU A 265 -13.68 -4.53 -2.47
N ILE A 266 -13.70 -5.64 -1.73
CA ILE A 266 -14.20 -5.68 -0.34
C ILE A 266 -13.33 -4.79 0.54
N ASP A 267 -12.00 -4.90 0.45
CA ASP A 267 -11.08 -4.12 1.27
C ASP A 267 -11.17 -2.63 0.98
N PHE A 268 -11.25 -2.22 -0.29
CA PHE A 268 -11.46 -0.81 -0.65
C PHE A 268 -12.80 -0.26 -0.18
N VAL A 269 -13.86 -1.08 -0.14
CA VAL A 269 -15.15 -0.68 0.43
C VAL A 269 -15.01 -0.49 1.95
N ILE A 270 -14.35 -1.40 2.65
CA ILE A 270 -14.10 -1.31 4.10
C ILE A 270 -13.26 -0.06 4.41
N VAL A 271 -12.14 0.13 3.70
CA VAL A 271 -11.27 1.30 3.82
C VAL A 271 -12.07 2.59 3.57
N GLY A 272 -12.91 2.62 2.53
CA GLY A 272 -13.78 3.74 2.21
C GLY A 272 -14.77 4.06 3.33
N ILE A 273 -15.39 3.06 3.94
CA ILE A 273 -16.32 3.23 5.07
C ILE A 273 -15.57 3.76 6.29
N ILE A 274 -14.44 3.15 6.66
CA ILE A 274 -13.65 3.56 7.81
C ILE A 274 -13.17 5.00 7.65
N SER A 275 -12.58 5.34 6.50
CA SER A 275 -12.03 6.67 6.24
C SER A 275 -13.08 7.79 6.31
N ASN A 276 -14.34 7.48 6.02
CA ASN A 276 -15.43 8.45 6.09
C ASN A 276 -16.15 8.48 7.44
N SER A 277 -15.92 7.47 8.29
CA SER A 277 -16.52 7.38 9.63
C SER A 277 -15.68 8.06 10.70
N VAL A 278 -14.41 8.36 10.42
CA VAL A 278 -13.45 8.89 11.39
C VAL A 278 -12.95 10.25 10.93
N SER A 279 -12.76 11.18 11.88
CA SER A 279 -12.12 12.48 11.62
C SER A 279 -10.60 12.35 11.60
N ARG A 280 -9.91 13.25 10.89
CA ARG A 280 -8.45 13.31 10.85
C ARG A 280 -7.85 13.36 12.24
N SER A 281 -6.86 12.51 12.51
CA SER A 281 -6.10 12.53 13.75
C SER A 281 -5.19 13.76 13.81
N ARG A 282 -5.11 14.38 14.97
CA ARG A 282 -4.08 15.41 15.20
C ARG A 282 -2.70 14.74 15.14
N PHE A 283 -1.75 15.38 14.48
CA PHE A 283 -0.38 14.88 14.33
C PHE A 283 0.23 14.45 15.69
N LYS A 284 -0.02 15.23 16.75
CA LYS A 284 0.45 14.91 18.11
C LYS A 284 -0.02 13.55 18.64
N ASN A 285 -1.17 13.05 18.19
CA ASN A 285 -1.78 11.82 18.70
C ASN A 285 -1.32 10.56 17.93
N LEU A 286 -0.64 10.73 16.79
CA LEU A 286 -0.19 9.63 15.94
C LEU A 286 0.73 8.67 16.68
N GLY A 287 1.69 9.20 17.45
CA GLY A 287 2.57 8.38 18.26
C GLY A 287 1.83 7.44 19.19
N ASN A 288 0.79 7.91 19.86
CA ASN A 288 -0.01 7.06 20.76
C ASN A 288 -0.75 5.95 20.01
N GLN A 289 -1.23 6.23 18.79
CA GLN A 289 -1.95 5.26 17.95
C GLN A 289 -0.98 4.20 17.41
N THR A 290 0.20 4.58 16.95
CA THR A 290 1.22 3.64 16.48
C THR A 290 1.79 2.79 17.62
N TRP A 291 2.00 3.36 18.81
CA TRP A 291 2.40 2.59 19.99
C TRP A 291 1.38 1.54 20.42
N ALA A 292 0.08 1.81 20.24
CA ALA A 292 -0.96 0.80 20.46
C ALA A 292 -0.80 -0.39 19.51
N VAL A 293 -0.50 -0.13 18.22
CA VAL A 293 -0.25 -1.20 17.23
C VAL A 293 1.02 -1.98 17.56
N VAL A 294 2.09 -1.29 17.94
CA VAL A 294 3.33 -1.93 18.44
C VAL A 294 3.03 -2.82 19.66
N GLY A 295 2.17 -2.36 20.58
CA GLY A 295 1.75 -3.15 21.74
C GLY A 295 1.05 -4.46 21.33
N ILE A 296 0.14 -4.42 20.35
CA ILE A 296 -0.52 -5.63 19.82
C ILE A 296 0.51 -6.56 19.15
N ALA A 297 1.43 -6.02 18.36
CA ALA A 297 2.48 -6.79 17.71
C ALA A 297 3.44 -7.44 18.73
N LEU A 298 3.79 -6.74 19.81
CA LEU A 298 4.59 -7.31 20.90
C LEU A 298 3.83 -8.42 21.65
N LEU A 299 2.53 -8.27 21.85
CA LEU A 299 1.70 -9.35 22.40
C LEU A 299 1.74 -10.59 21.49
N ALA A 300 1.68 -10.42 20.19
CA ALA A 300 1.82 -11.54 19.24
C ALA A 300 3.16 -12.27 19.47
N PHE A 301 4.27 -11.56 19.65
CA PHE A 301 5.57 -12.17 19.99
C PHE A 301 5.55 -12.95 21.29
N VAL A 302 4.90 -12.44 22.33
CA VAL A 302 4.77 -13.16 23.60
C VAL A 302 4.04 -14.48 23.39
N PHE A 303 2.97 -14.49 22.59
CA PHE A 303 2.23 -15.72 22.28
C PHE A 303 3.05 -16.70 21.44
N VAL A 304 3.91 -16.22 20.54
CA VAL A 304 4.88 -17.07 19.81
C VAL A 304 5.81 -17.80 20.80
N VAL A 305 6.34 -17.07 21.79
CA VAL A 305 7.26 -17.66 22.78
C VAL A 305 6.55 -18.67 23.70
N VAL A 306 5.27 -18.40 24.03
CA VAL A 306 4.47 -19.30 24.86
C VAL A 306 3.96 -20.52 24.06
N GLY A 307 3.97 -20.46 22.73
CA GLY A 307 3.52 -21.55 21.85
C GLY A 307 1.99 -21.71 21.79
N VAL A 308 1.24 -20.59 21.82
CA VAL A 308 -0.24 -20.58 21.81
C VAL A 308 -0.79 -19.82 20.62
#